data_3221aa8c00bb89752be9f70de8efb12f
#
_entry.id   3221aa8c00bb89752be9f70de8efb12f
#
_cell.length_a   1.000
_cell.length_b   1.000
_cell.length_c   1.000
_cell.angle_alpha   90.00
_cell.angle_beta   90.00
_cell.angle_gamma   90.00
#
_symmetry.space_group_name_H-M   'P 1'
#
loop_
_entity.id
_entity.type
_entity.pdbx_description
1 polymer ?
#
loop_
_entity_poly.entity_id
_entity_poly.type
_entity_poly.pdbx_seq_one_letter_code
_entity_poly.pdbx_strand_id
1 'polypeptide(L)'
;ASDVYKRQAKHHDGFCMFDTKETDFSIAKGPFKNNPLKDVTYQVFDAFRQKDFMIGAYFSKPDWHCNDYWSRDRATPTRNVNYDIKLNPDKWKRFQEYTANQINELMTRYGRVDLLWLDGGWVRAPKEDIKMDQIIDKAREYQPGLIAVDRTVPGRNENTKHRN
;
A
#
# COMPACT_ATOMS: atom_id res chain seq x y z
N ALA A 1 6.79 -8.01 26.25
CA ALA A 1 6.10 -7.37 25.10
C ALA A 1 6.92 -7.67 23.86
N SER A 2 6.30 -8.25 22.85
CA SER A 2 6.98 -8.52 21.58
C SER A 2 7.16 -7.21 20.83
N ASP A 3 8.36 -6.96 20.31
CA ASP A 3 8.61 -5.80 19.46
C ASP A 3 7.92 -5.95 18.11
N VAL A 4 7.58 -4.83 17.48
CA VAL A 4 6.99 -4.79 16.14
C VAL A 4 8.08 -4.49 15.11
N TYR A 5 8.24 -5.39 14.14
CA TYR A 5 9.02 -5.10 12.95
C TYR A 5 8.11 -4.67 11.80
N LYS A 6 8.31 -3.45 11.31
CA LYS A 6 7.57 -2.90 10.19
C LYS A 6 8.47 -2.79 8.96
N ARG A 7 8.10 -3.48 7.88
CA ARG A 7 8.80 -3.44 6.59
C ARG A 7 7.98 -2.69 5.55
N GLN A 8 8.68 -1.84 4.79
CA GLN A 8 8.15 -1.20 3.60
C GLN A 8 7.99 -2.25 2.48
N ALA A 9 6.74 -2.59 2.15
CA ALA A 9 6.42 -3.46 1.02
C ALA A 9 6.36 -2.67 -0.30
N LYS A 10 5.80 -1.46 -0.25
CA LYS A 10 5.78 -0.52 -1.39
C LYS A 10 5.80 0.91 -0.86
N HIS A 11 6.58 1.80 -1.48
CA HIS A 11 6.54 3.24 -1.23
C HIS A 11 5.80 3.98 -2.37
N HIS A 12 5.73 5.31 -2.32
CA HIS A 12 5.00 6.16 -3.28
C HIS A 12 5.51 6.04 -4.72
N ASP A 13 6.77 5.68 -4.91
CA ASP A 13 7.37 5.42 -6.23
C ASP A 13 6.77 4.20 -6.95
N GLY A 14 6.03 3.37 -6.22
CA GLY A 14 5.36 2.20 -6.76
C GLY A 14 6.24 0.94 -6.84
N PHE A 15 7.54 1.02 -6.47
CA PHE A 15 8.40 -0.17 -6.51
C PHE A 15 8.02 -1.16 -5.41
N CYS A 16 7.67 -2.38 -5.82
CA CYS A 16 7.24 -3.42 -4.91
C CYS A 16 8.41 -4.28 -4.44
N MET A 17 8.63 -4.34 -3.12
CA MET A 17 9.60 -5.22 -2.49
C MET A 17 9.06 -6.64 -2.27
N PHE A 18 7.95 -6.99 -2.92
CA PHE A 18 7.26 -8.27 -2.84
C PHE A 18 6.83 -8.76 -4.23
N ASP A 19 6.61 -10.05 -4.37
CA ASP A 19 6.22 -10.69 -5.63
C ASP A 19 4.72 -10.48 -5.90
N THR A 20 4.37 -9.29 -6.37
CA THR A 20 3.00 -8.95 -6.76
C THR A 20 2.68 -9.43 -8.17
N LYS A 21 1.42 -9.76 -8.43
CA LYS A 21 0.89 -10.06 -9.77
C LYS A 21 0.42 -8.81 -10.52
N GLU A 22 0.25 -7.71 -9.80
CA GLU A 22 -0.39 -6.50 -10.31
C GLU A 22 0.55 -5.64 -11.18
N THR A 23 1.86 -5.77 -11.01
CA THR A 23 2.85 -4.99 -11.78
C THR A 23 4.15 -5.75 -11.94
N ASP A 24 4.88 -5.47 -13.02
CA ASP A 24 6.26 -5.92 -13.22
C ASP A 24 7.30 -5.02 -12.53
N PHE A 25 6.87 -3.88 -11.98
CA PHE A 25 7.74 -2.99 -11.23
C PHE A 25 7.95 -3.51 -9.80
N SER A 26 8.67 -4.62 -9.73
CA SER A 26 8.90 -5.39 -8.50
C SER A 26 10.31 -5.97 -8.48
N ILE A 27 10.88 -6.07 -7.29
CA ILE A 27 12.18 -6.71 -7.07
C ILE A 27 12.17 -8.18 -7.54
N ALA A 28 11.05 -8.85 -7.42
CA ALA A 28 10.89 -10.25 -7.81
C ALA A 28 10.85 -10.47 -9.33
N LYS A 29 10.67 -9.41 -10.11
CA LYS A 29 10.53 -9.48 -11.58
C LYS A 29 11.67 -8.84 -12.35
N GLY A 30 12.58 -8.15 -11.66
CA GLY A 30 13.76 -7.53 -12.22
C GLY A 30 14.97 -8.48 -12.30
N PRO A 31 16.18 -7.99 -12.04
CA PRO A 31 17.41 -8.78 -12.07
C PRO A 31 17.38 -10.01 -11.16
N PHE A 32 16.62 -9.98 -10.09
CA PHE A 32 16.48 -11.07 -9.12
C PHE A 32 15.42 -12.12 -9.47
N LYS A 33 14.77 -12.03 -10.63
CA LYS A 33 13.64 -12.91 -11.00
C LYS A 33 13.94 -14.41 -10.89
N ASN A 34 15.17 -14.81 -11.10
CA ASN A 34 15.60 -16.22 -11.02
C ASN A 34 16.17 -16.60 -9.64
N ASN A 35 16.24 -15.65 -8.70
CA ASN A 35 16.72 -15.95 -7.36
C ASN A 35 15.57 -16.58 -6.54
N PRO A 36 15.79 -17.71 -5.86
CA PRO A 36 14.77 -18.33 -5.01
C PRO A 36 14.30 -17.43 -3.86
N LEU A 37 15.13 -16.46 -3.46
CA LEU A 37 14.84 -15.49 -2.39
C LEU A 37 14.37 -14.12 -2.94
N LYS A 38 13.89 -14.08 -4.17
CA LYS A 38 13.49 -12.85 -4.88
C LYS A 38 12.39 -12.03 -4.18
N ASP A 39 11.53 -12.67 -3.41
CA ASP A 39 10.51 -11.99 -2.62
C ASP A 39 11.09 -11.52 -1.28
N VAL A 40 11.70 -10.35 -1.30
CA VAL A 40 12.39 -9.77 -0.15
C VAL A 40 11.45 -9.55 1.03
N THR A 41 10.21 -9.15 0.77
CA THR A 41 9.22 -8.95 1.84
C THR A 41 8.91 -10.27 2.57
N TYR A 42 8.74 -11.35 1.81
CA TYR A 42 8.52 -12.67 2.41
C TYR A 42 9.70 -13.09 3.27
N GLN A 43 10.92 -13.00 2.75
CA GLN A 43 12.14 -13.40 3.47
C GLN A 43 12.30 -12.62 4.78
N VAL A 44 12.08 -11.32 4.73
CA VAL A 44 12.24 -10.46 5.91
C VAL A 44 11.13 -10.74 6.93
N PHE A 45 9.88 -10.87 6.50
CA PHE A 45 8.78 -11.19 7.41
C PHE A 45 9.00 -12.53 8.11
N ASP A 46 9.45 -13.55 7.37
CA ASP A 46 9.71 -14.88 7.91
C ASP A 46 10.86 -14.85 8.94
N ALA A 47 11.97 -14.20 8.60
CA ALA A 47 13.12 -14.08 9.49
C ALA A 47 12.79 -13.40 10.82
N PHE A 48 11.98 -12.34 10.80
CA PHE A 48 11.57 -11.65 12.04
C PHE A 48 10.50 -12.42 12.81
N ARG A 49 9.58 -13.10 12.11
CA ARG A 49 8.59 -13.98 12.75
C ARG A 49 9.23 -15.11 13.52
N GLN A 50 10.31 -15.69 12.99
CA GLN A 50 11.11 -16.73 13.69
C GLN A 50 11.79 -16.21 14.96
N LYS A 51 11.84 -14.90 15.17
CA LYS A 51 12.35 -14.23 16.37
C LYS A 51 11.23 -13.66 17.24
N ASP A 52 10.01 -14.15 17.06
CA ASP A 52 8.82 -13.73 17.83
C ASP A 52 8.45 -12.24 17.71
N PHE A 53 8.86 -11.58 16.63
CA PHE A 53 8.39 -10.21 16.33
C PHE A 53 6.96 -10.22 15.79
N MET A 54 6.22 -9.19 16.14
CA MET A 54 5.00 -8.83 15.43
C MET A 54 5.38 -8.26 14.06
N ILE A 55 4.65 -8.67 13.02
CA ILE A 55 4.96 -8.31 11.64
C ILE A 55 4.09 -7.16 11.17
N GLY A 56 4.72 -6.06 10.76
CA GLY A 56 4.07 -4.90 10.18
C GLY A 56 4.39 -4.70 8.71
N ALA A 57 3.36 -4.62 7.87
CA ALA A 57 3.47 -4.24 6.47
C ALA A 57 3.22 -2.74 6.32
N TYR A 58 4.22 -2.01 5.81
CA TYR A 58 4.03 -0.63 5.36
C TYR A 58 3.64 -0.66 3.88
N PHE A 59 2.58 0.06 3.54
CA PHE A 59 2.07 0.18 2.19
C PHE A 59 1.68 1.62 1.88
N SER A 60 2.21 2.16 0.80
CA SER A 60 1.80 3.47 0.26
C SER A 60 0.53 3.36 -0.56
N LYS A 61 -0.47 4.15 -0.24
CA LYS A 61 -1.70 4.28 -1.01
C LYS A 61 -1.47 4.89 -2.40
N PRO A 62 -0.76 6.04 -2.52
CA PRO A 62 -0.38 6.56 -3.85
C PRO A 62 0.64 5.67 -4.54
N ASP A 63 0.62 5.69 -5.87
CA ASP A 63 1.56 4.95 -6.70
C ASP A 63 1.88 5.76 -7.96
N TRP A 64 3.06 6.37 -7.98
CA TRP A 64 3.48 7.23 -9.10
C TRP A 64 3.98 6.45 -10.32
N HIS A 65 4.17 5.13 -10.19
CA HIS A 65 4.48 4.27 -11.31
C HIS A 65 3.22 3.76 -12.01
N CYS A 66 2.15 3.54 -11.24
CA CYS A 66 0.86 3.09 -11.78
C CYS A 66 0.23 4.17 -12.64
N ASN A 67 0.04 3.89 -13.94
CA ASN A 67 -0.54 4.84 -14.88
C ASN A 67 -2.00 5.17 -14.57
N ASP A 68 -2.69 4.34 -13.81
CA ASP A 68 -4.06 4.59 -13.36
C ASP A 68 -4.13 5.52 -12.15
N TYR A 69 -3.02 5.77 -11.44
CA TYR A 69 -2.91 6.84 -10.43
C TYR A 69 -2.21 8.09 -10.99
N TRP A 70 -1.08 7.89 -11.68
CA TRP A 70 -0.26 8.97 -12.20
C TRP A 70 -0.10 8.85 -13.70
N SER A 71 -0.82 9.69 -14.47
CA SER A 71 -0.66 9.74 -15.92
C SER A 71 0.68 10.32 -16.30
N ARG A 72 1.48 9.55 -17.04
CA ARG A 72 2.82 9.95 -17.50
C ARG A 72 2.80 11.13 -18.47
N ASP A 73 1.66 11.33 -19.14
CA ASP A 73 1.45 12.43 -20.11
C ASP A 73 1.24 13.79 -19.43
N ARG A 74 1.11 13.84 -18.11
CA ARG A 74 0.84 15.05 -17.33
C ARG A 74 1.67 15.11 -16.07
N ALA A 75 2.90 15.57 -16.19
CA ALA A 75 3.66 15.89 -14.99
C ALA A 75 3.02 17.07 -14.23
N THR A 76 2.77 16.89 -12.94
CA THR A 76 2.28 17.95 -12.05
C THR A 76 3.20 18.04 -10.82
N PRO A 77 3.35 19.23 -10.20
CA PRO A 77 4.19 19.38 -9.03
C PRO A 77 3.55 18.83 -7.74
N THR A 78 2.32 18.31 -7.83
CA THR A 78 1.59 17.78 -6.69
C THR A 78 1.83 16.28 -6.52
N ARG A 79 1.54 15.78 -5.32
CA ARG A 79 1.62 14.35 -4.99
C ARG A 79 0.33 13.60 -5.26
N ASN A 80 -0.72 14.32 -5.61
CA ASN A 80 -2.06 13.81 -5.86
C ASN A 80 -2.17 13.22 -7.26
N VAL A 81 -3.25 12.49 -7.49
CA VAL A 81 -3.65 12.08 -8.82
C VAL A 81 -3.63 13.28 -9.78
N ASN A 82 -3.08 13.10 -10.96
CA ASN A 82 -2.83 14.20 -11.91
C ASN A 82 -3.83 14.28 -13.05
N TYR A 83 -5.01 13.73 -12.86
CA TYR A 83 -6.15 13.82 -13.77
C TYR A 83 -7.47 14.00 -13.00
N ASP A 84 -8.54 14.38 -13.67
CA ASP A 84 -9.86 14.46 -13.05
C ASP A 84 -10.49 13.06 -12.96
N ILE A 85 -10.66 12.57 -11.74
CA ILE A 85 -11.24 11.25 -11.42
C ILE A 85 -12.69 11.18 -11.90
N LYS A 86 -13.45 12.27 -11.80
CA LYS A 86 -14.86 12.30 -12.21
C LYS A 86 -15.04 12.15 -13.73
N LEU A 87 -14.07 12.62 -14.49
CA LEU A 87 -14.04 12.47 -15.94
C LEU A 87 -13.42 11.13 -16.39
N ASN A 88 -12.76 10.42 -15.50
CA ASN A 88 -12.07 9.17 -15.77
C ASN A 88 -12.39 8.09 -14.71
N PRO A 89 -13.67 7.78 -14.47
CA PRO A 89 -14.06 6.88 -13.37
C PRO A 89 -13.52 5.46 -13.53
N ASP A 90 -13.43 4.95 -14.76
CA ASP A 90 -12.92 3.61 -15.04
C ASP A 90 -11.41 3.49 -14.73
N LYS A 91 -10.67 4.58 -15.00
CA LYS A 91 -9.25 4.65 -14.66
C LYS A 91 -9.05 4.59 -13.15
N TRP A 92 -9.85 5.35 -12.41
CA TRP A 92 -9.83 5.34 -10.96
C TRP A 92 -10.24 3.98 -10.37
N LYS A 93 -11.25 3.34 -10.95
CA LYS A 93 -11.70 2.01 -10.55
C LYS A 93 -10.59 0.97 -10.71
N ARG A 94 -9.84 0.98 -11.82
CA ARG A 94 -8.69 0.08 -11.98
C ARG A 94 -7.63 0.32 -10.92
N PHE A 95 -7.38 1.58 -10.55
CA PHE A 95 -6.45 1.87 -9.45
C PHE A 95 -6.95 1.38 -8.09
N GLN A 96 -8.25 1.49 -7.81
CA GLN A 96 -8.86 0.91 -6.61
C GLN A 96 -8.64 -0.62 -6.56
N GLU A 97 -8.91 -1.31 -7.67
CA GLU A 97 -8.73 -2.76 -7.80
C GLU A 97 -7.25 -3.15 -7.66
N TYR A 98 -6.36 -2.45 -8.33
CA TYR A 98 -4.91 -2.64 -8.22
C TYR A 98 -4.41 -2.54 -6.78
N THR A 99 -4.85 -1.51 -6.06
CA THR A 99 -4.46 -1.29 -4.66
C THR A 99 -5.04 -2.38 -3.75
N ALA A 100 -6.31 -2.72 -3.92
CA ALA A 100 -6.97 -3.76 -3.16
C ALA A 100 -6.32 -5.13 -3.37
N ASN A 101 -5.99 -5.46 -4.61
CA ASN A 101 -5.33 -6.72 -4.94
C ASN A 101 -3.94 -6.83 -4.32
N GLN A 102 -3.13 -5.77 -4.37
CA GLN A 102 -1.80 -5.77 -3.75
C GLN A 102 -1.87 -5.96 -2.23
N ILE A 103 -2.79 -5.27 -1.55
CA ILE A 103 -2.98 -5.45 -0.11
C ILE A 103 -3.49 -6.87 0.19
N ASN A 104 -4.39 -7.39 -0.63
CA ASN A 104 -4.91 -8.75 -0.51
C ASN A 104 -3.78 -9.80 -0.65
N GLU A 105 -2.86 -9.61 -1.60
CA GLU A 105 -1.67 -10.46 -1.71
C GLU A 105 -0.84 -10.46 -0.41
N LEU A 106 -0.59 -9.28 0.16
CA LEU A 106 0.17 -9.15 1.41
C LEU A 106 -0.54 -9.83 2.60
N MET A 107 -1.87 -9.81 2.64
CA MET A 107 -2.65 -10.40 3.73
C MET A 107 -2.84 -11.91 3.60
N THR A 108 -2.65 -12.49 2.40
CA THR A 108 -2.95 -13.91 2.13
C THR A 108 -1.73 -14.79 1.86
N ARG A 109 -0.59 -14.20 1.45
CA ARG A 109 0.58 -14.95 0.97
C ARG A 109 1.80 -14.86 1.87
N TYR A 110 1.79 -14.03 2.87
CA TYR A 110 2.98 -13.66 3.68
C TYR A 110 2.89 -14.14 5.13
N GLY A 111 1.99 -15.10 5.43
CA GLY A 111 1.75 -15.60 6.78
C GLY A 111 1.05 -14.56 7.66
N ARG A 112 1.24 -14.65 8.99
CA ARG A 112 0.62 -13.70 9.92
C ARG A 112 1.20 -12.31 9.73
N VAL A 113 0.30 -11.34 9.54
CA VAL A 113 0.59 -9.91 9.54
C VAL A 113 -0.22 -9.27 10.67
N ASP A 114 0.47 -8.60 11.59
CA ASP A 114 -0.14 -8.05 12.80
C ASP A 114 -0.52 -6.57 12.63
N LEU A 115 0.21 -5.86 11.75
CA LEU A 115 0.02 -4.43 11.50
C LEU A 115 0.04 -4.13 10.00
N LEU A 116 -0.97 -3.43 9.51
CA LEU A 116 -0.99 -2.81 8.19
C LEU A 116 -0.91 -1.29 8.35
N TRP A 117 0.21 -0.70 7.92
CA TRP A 117 0.45 0.72 7.96
C TRP A 117 0.26 1.33 6.57
N LEU A 118 -0.80 2.12 6.41
CA LEU A 118 -1.19 2.77 5.18
C LEU A 118 -0.72 4.22 5.15
N ASP A 119 0.22 4.54 4.28
CA ASP A 119 0.75 5.89 4.12
C ASP A 119 0.15 6.61 2.89
N GLY A 120 0.38 7.92 2.79
CA GLY A 120 -0.23 8.77 1.78
C GLY A 120 -1.60 9.31 2.22
N GLY A 121 -1.61 10.09 3.31
CA GLY A 121 -2.83 10.57 3.95
C GLY A 121 -3.75 11.44 3.09
N TRP A 122 -3.28 11.94 1.96
CA TRP A 122 -4.10 12.66 0.97
C TRP A 122 -4.95 11.75 0.08
N VAL A 123 -4.57 10.45 -0.06
CA VAL A 123 -5.36 9.47 -0.81
C VAL A 123 -6.49 8.98 0.08
N ARG A 124 -7.61 9.68 0.02
CA ARG A 124 -8.80 9.44 0.86
C ARG A 124 -10.05 10.06 0.25
N ALA A 125 -11.21 9.60 0.74
CA ALA A 125 -12.48 10.24 0.45
C ALA A 125 -12.47 11.73 0.89
N PRO A 126 -13.24 12.61 0.21
CA PRO A 126 -14.08 12.30 -0.95
C PRO A 126 -13.34 12.38 -2.30
N LYS A 127 -12.11 12.92 -2.34
CA LYS A 127 -11.41 13.21 -3.62
C LYS A 127 -10.75 11.98 -4.21
N GLU A 128 -9.90 11.33 -3.43
CA GLU A 128 -9.11 10.16 -3.84
C GLU A 128 -9.58 8.92 -3.06
N ASP A 129 -10.86 8.63 -3.15
CA ASP A 129 -11.49 7.50 -2.45
C ASP A 129 -11.12 6.17 -3.11
N ILE A 130 -10.24 5.40 -2.48
CA ILE A 130 -9.86 4.04 -2.90
C ILE A 130 -10.63 2.95 -2.15
N LYS A 131 -11.71 3.31 -1.46
CA LYS A 131 -12.53 2.36 -0.66
C LYS A 131 -11.73 1.67 0.44
N MET A 132 -10.90 2.45 1.15
CA MET A 132 -9.96 1.90 2.14
C MET A 132 -10.66 1.13 3.25
N ASP A 133 -11.84 1.54 3.68
CA ASP A 133 -12.62 0.82 4.70
C ASP A 133 -12.93 -0.61 4.24
N GLN A 134 -13.37 -0.78 2.99
CA GLN A 134 -13.66 -2.09 2.41
C GLN A 134 -12.38 -2.95 2.29
N ILE A 135 -11.26 -2.33 1.94
CA ILE A 135 -9.96 -3.02 1.86
C ILE A 135 -9.53 -3.50 3.24
N ILE A 136 -9.66 -2.67 4.27
CA ILE A 136 -9.31 -3.02 5.66
C ILE A 136 -10.24 -4.12 6.20
N ASP A 137 -11.53 -4.03 5.94
CA ASP A 137 -12.49 -5.06 6.35
C ASP A 137 -12.14 -6.40 5.71
N LYS A 138 -11.84 -6.40 4.42
CA LYS A 138 -11.39 -7.61 3.71
C LYS A 138 -10.06 -8.15 4.25
N ALA A 139 -9.10 -7.28 4.56
CA ALA A 139 -7.84 -7.65 5.17
C ALA A 139 -8.05 -8.37 6.52
N ARG A 140 -8.99 -7.89 7.34
CA ARG A 140 -9.33 -8.49 8.63
C ARG A 140 -10.02 -9.85 8.53
N GLU A 141 -10.68 -10.16 7.42
CA GLU A 141 -11.20 -11.52 7.18
C GLU A 141 -10.04 -12.54 7.10
N TYR A 142 -8.90 -12.16 6.52
CA TYR A 142 -7.71 -13.02 6.43
C TYR A 142 -6.82 -12.94 7.67
N GLN A 143 -6.80 -11.78 8.33
CA GLN A 143 -5.96 -11.46 9.48
C GLN A 143 -6.83 -10.90 10.62
N PRO A 144 -7.58 -11.74 11.38
CA PRO A 144 -8.57 -11.28 12.35
C PRO A 144 -8.02 -10.37 13.45
N GLY A 145 -6.72 -10.47 13.78
CA GLY A 145 -6.05 -9.63 14.77
C GLY A 145 -5.39 -8.36 14.19
N LEU A 146 -5.63 -8.05 12.92
CA LEU A 146 -4.93 -6.97 12.21
C LEU A 146 -5.20 -5.59 12.81
N ILE A 147 -4.12 -4.91 13.19
CA ILE A 147 -4.12 -3.48 13.51
C ILE A 147 -3.91 -2.71 12.21
N ALA A 148 -4.88 -1.94 11.78
CA ALA A 148 -4.76 -1.08 10.61
C ALA A 148 -4.53 0.37 11.04
N VAL A 149 -3.45 0.98 10.57
CA VAL A 149 -3.13 2.40 10.75
C VAL A 149 -3.23 3.08 9.40
N ASP A 150 -4.25 3.88 9.19
CA ASP A 150 -4.37 4.73 8.02
C ASP A 150 -3.95 6.15 8.39
N ARG A 151 -2.84 6.62 7.82
CA ARG A 151 -2.39 8.00 7.93
C ARG A 151 -3.28 8.92 7.09
N THR A 152 -4.56 8.99 7.42
CA THR A 152 -5.46 10.02 6.95
C THR A 152 -5.21 11.30 7.75
N VAL A 153 -4.06 11.93 7.51
CA VAL A 153 -3.84 13.25 8.06
C VAL A 153 -4.71 14.20 7.24
N PRO A 154 -5.65 14.92 7.84
CA PRO A 154 -6.32 16.04 7.17
C PRO A 154 -5.27 16.94 6.53
N GLY A 155 -5.57 17.53 5.38
CA GLY A 155 -4.66 18.48 4.75
C GLY A 155 -4.16 19.48 5.79
N ARG A 156 -2.95 20.00 5.63
CA ARG A 156 -2.35 20.92 6.63
C ARG A 156 -3.30 22.04 7.06
N ASN A 157 -4.20 22.46 6.17
CA ASN A 157 -5.19 23.49 6.45
C ASN A 157 -6.39 22.99 7.29
N GLU A 158 -6.63 21.70 7.38
CA GLU A 158 -7.70 21.12 8.19
C GLU A 158 -7.19 20.78 9.59
N ASN A 159 -5.91 20.45 9.74
CA ASN A 159 -5.30 20.14 11.03
C ASN A 159 -5.14 21.36 11.94
N THR A 160 -5.03 22.58 11.38
CA THR A 160 -4.92 23.81 12.16
C THR A 160 -6.23 24.22 12.80
N LYS A 161 -7.36 23.72 12.31
CA LYS A 161 -8.68 24.06 12.88
C LYS A 161 -9.09 23.20 14.08
N HIS A 162 -8.40 22.09 14.34
CA HIS A 162 -8.74 21.18 15.42
C HIS A 162 -7.71 21.14 16.57
N ARG A 163 -6.73 22.04 16.55
CA ARG A 163 -5.69 22.13 17.59
C ARG A 163 -5.73 23.41 18.43
N ASN A 164 -6.82 24.20 18.31
CA ASN A 164 -7.04 25.36 19.19
C ASN A 164 -8.18 25.05 20.18
#